data_9c720df934b9f41d3d073941fa09cf6d
#
_entry.id   9c720df934b9f41d3d073941fa09cf6d
#
_cell.length_a   1.000
_cell.length_b   1.000
_cell.length_c   1.000
_cell.angle_alpha   90.00
_cell.angle_beta   90.00
_cell.angle_gamma   90.00
#
_symmetry.space_group_name_H-M   'P 1'
#
loop_
_entity.id
_entity.type
_entity.pdbx_description
1 polymer ?
#
loop_
_entity_poly.entity_id
_entity_poly.type
_entity_poly.pdbx_seq_one_letter_code
_entity_poly.pdbx_strand_id
1 'polypeptide(L)'
;MAETTRITSLNMLLDPTGKMLLAEEYGKVIENVQKNTISGKMKNTELSGDPSAGTVEAKRFANATSKNYGTARGAAKGDGVKGKPVTIPIDVDKEIVEEVEQKDVSLLGVEGLIAKRTANHALRMIAELDTEFFKVAGTDATEVDLTGITAIEEQAETMIQQCETTKNEYVDGVPRSMMNMICTPKFYGKIRTYLDKVTVPGVGVADEEFYAYHGVKTFSCVHMPTDIDVIVMVDGAIAQPVKSTPYSAEKIPLSEAYALNSSTITEQNL
;
A
#
# COMPACT_ATOMS: atom_id res chain seq x y z
N MET A 1 -36.32 18.45 -21.35
CA MET A 1 -35.10 17.75 -20.94
C MET A 1 -34.76 16.78 -22.05
N ALA A 2 -33.60 16.94 -22.70
CA ALA A 2 -33.16 16.00 -23.73
C ALA A 2 -32.92 14.64 -23.03
N GLU A 3 -33.61 13.59 -23.47
CA GLU A 3 -33.26 12.24 -23.10
C GLU A 3 -31.85 11.96 -23.61
N THR A 4 -30.91 11.85 -22.71
CA THR A 4 -29.56 11.38 -23.03
C THR A 4 -29.72 9.95 -23.50
N THR A 5 -29.61 9.72 -24.79
CA THR A 5 -29.69 8.39 -25.40
C THR A 5 -28.56 7.53 -24.82
N ARG A 6 -28.92 6.62 -23.93
CA ARG A 6 -27.94 5.69 -23.34
C ARG A 6 -27.35 4.81 -24.42
N ILE A 7 -26.03 4.78 -24.50
CA ILE A 7 -25.32 3.89 -25.40
C ILE A 7 -25.43 2.47 -24.83
N THR A 8 -26.03 1.58 -25.60
CA THR A 8 -26.31 0.20 -25.18
C THR A 8 -25.52 -0.85 -25.97
N SER A 9 -24.77 -0.45 -26.98
CA SER A 9 -23.96 -1.37 -27.79
C SER A 9 -22.53 -1.47 -27.28
N LEU A 10 -22.07 -2.65 -26.92
CA LEU A 10 -20.68 -2.92 -26.50
C LEU A 10 -19.65 -2.67 -27.61
N ASN A 11 -20.05 -2.65 -28.88
CA ASN A 11 -19.15 -2.33 -30.00
C ASN A 11 -18.48 -0.95 -29.82
N MET A 12 -19.13 -0.02 -29.12
CA MET A 12 -18.54 1.30 -28.86
C MET A 12 -17.21 1.24 -28.12
N LEU A 13 -16.96 0.18 -27.31
CA LEU A 13 -15.70 0.04 -26.55
C LEU A 13 -14.47 -0.08 -27.49
N LEU A 14 -14.67 -0.50 -28.73
CA LEU A 14 -13.61 -0.60 -29.73
C LEU A 14 -13.37 0.72 -30.47
N ASP A 15 -14.34 1.64 -30.42
CA ASP A 15 -14.28 2.94 -31.09
C ASP A 15 -13.43 3.94 -30.29
N PRO A 16 -12.96 5.05 -30.90
CA PRO A 16 -12.23 6.09 -30.20
C PRO A 16 -12.92 6.61 -28.94
N THR A 17 -14.26 6.78 -28.98
CA THR A 17 -15.06 7.23 -27.83
C THR A 17 -15.00 6.26 -26.67
N GLY A 18 -15.11 4.97 -26.95
CA GLY A 18 -15.01 3.93 -25.92
C GLY A 18 -13.60 3.81 -25.33
N LYS A 19 -12.58 3.96 -26.15
CA LYS A 19 -11.18 4.02 -25.67
C LYS A 19 -10.93 5.22 -24.75
N MET A 20 -11.54 6.38 -25.05
CA MET A 20 -11.48 7.53 -24.15
C MET A 20 -12.18 7.26 -22.83
N LEU A 21 -13.36 6.65 -22.85
CA LEU A 21 -14.09 6.23 -21.63
C LEU A 21 -13.23 5.29 -20.79
N LEU A 22 -12.62 4.27 -21.39
CA LEU A 22 -11.77 3.31 -20.67
C LEU A 22 -10.54 4.00 -20.07
N ALA A 23 -9.94 4.96 -20.77
CA ALA A 23 -8.80 5.73 -20.25
C ALA A 23 -9.21 6.65 -19.08
N GLU A 24 -10.40 7.28 -19.15
CA GLU A 24 -10.93 8.09 -18.05
C GLU A 24 -11.21 7.24 -16.81
N GLU A 25 -11.91 6.11 -16.98
CA GLU A 25 -12.20 5.19 -15.88
C GLU A 25 -10.92 4.60 -15.28
N TYR A 26 -9.90 4.28 -16.10
CA TYR A 26 -8.59 3.87 -15.61
C TYR A 26 -7.95 4.95 -14.73
N GLY A 27 -8.01 6.22 -15.13
CA GLY A 27 -7.52 7.34 -14.31
C GLY A 27 -8.20 7.40 -12.94
N LYS A 28 -9.52 7.24 -12.89
CA LYS A 28 -10.30 7.19 -11.65
C LYS A 28 -9.89 6.00 -10.75
N VAL A 29 -9.64 4.83 -11.35
CA VAL A 29 -9.19 3.65 -10.63
C VAL A 29 -7.82 3.89 -9.99
N ILE A 30 -6.85 4.38 -10.75
CA ILE A 30 -5.50 4.66 -10.22
C ILE A 30 -5.53 5.69 -9.10
N GLU A 31 -6.31 6.79 -9.27
CA GLU A 31 -6.47 7.78 -8.20
C GLU A 31 -7.09 7.17 -6.94
N ASN A 32 -8.09 6.30 -7.08
CA ASN A 32 -8.73 5.62 -5.96
C ASN A 32 -7.76 4.66 -5.26
N VAL A 33 -6.99 3.89 -6.03
CA VAL A 33 -5.95 3.00 -5.51
C VAL A 33 -4.91 3.78 -4.72
N GLN A 34 -4.38 4.88 -5.27
CA GLN A 34 -3.38 5.71 -4.59
C GLN A 34 -3.89 6.32 -3.27
N LYS A 35 -5.17 6.70 -3.21
CA LYS A 35 -5.76 7.30 -2.01
C LYS A 35 -6.03 6.28 -0.90
N ASN A 36 -6.45 5.07 -1.26
CA ASN A 36 -7.02 4.12 -0.31
C ASN A 36 -6.09 2.97 0.08
N THR A 37 -4.98 2.74 -0.62
CA THR A 37 -3.96 1.77 -0.18
C THR A 37 -3.28 2.23 1.10
N ILE A 38 -3.15 1.32 2.06
CA ILE A 38 -2.39 1.55 3.29
C ILE A 38 -0.89 1.49 2.97
N SER A 39 -0.47 0.50 2.21
CA SER A 39 0.91 0.35 1.72
C SER A 39 1.41 1.58 0.96
N GLY A 40 0.55 2.21 0.17
CA GLY A 40 0.88 3.42 -0.58
C GLY A 40 1.32 4.61 0.28
N LYS A 41 0.92 4.64 1.56
CA LYS A 41 1.29 5.69 2.53
C LYS A 41 2.64 5.44 3.21
N MET A 42 3.12 4.19 3.20
CA MET A 42 4.28 3.74 3.97
C MET A 42 5.44 3.26 3.12
N LYS A 43 5.18 2.95 1.83
CA LYS A 43 6.21 2.43 0.93
C LYS A 43 7.31 3.46 0.66
N ASN A 44 8.48 2.95 0.31
CA ASN A 44 9.58 3.78 -0.15
C ASN A 44 9.23 4.42 -1.51
N THR A 45 9.35 5.74 -1.58
CA THR A 45 9.13 6.52 -2.81
C THR A 45 10.46 6.97 -3.45
N GLU A 46 11.59 6.77 -2.77
CA GLU A 46 12.92 7.16 -3.23
C GLU A 46 13.55 6.02 -4.06
N LEU A 47 12.93 5.68 -5.16
CA LEU A 47 13.40 4.65 -6.08
C LEU A 47 14.00 5.29 -7.33
N SER A 48 15.06 4.71 -7.86
CA SER A 48 15.68 5.10 -9.13
C SER A 48 15.53 3.98 -10.16
N GLY A 49 15.37 4.34 -11.42
CA GLY A 49 15.16 3.42 -12.53
C GLY A 49 13.77 3.56 -13.14
N ASP A 50 13.53 2.80 -14.20
CA ASP A 50 12.24 2.74 -14.87
C ASP A 50 11.59 1.37 -14.59
N PRO A 51 10.43 1.34 -13.93
CA PRO A 51 9.70 0.07 -13.71
C PRO A 51 9.44 -0.70 -15.01
N SER A 52 9.39 0.00 -16.16
CA SER A 52 9.24 -0.65 -17.46
C SER A 52 10.44 -1.49 -17.90
N ALA A 53 11.60 -1.26 -17.30
CA ALA A 53 12.80 -2.06 -17.54
C ALA A 53 12.84 -3.37 -16.71
N GLY A 54 11.84 -3.61 -15.87
CA GLY A 54 11.71 -4.80 -15.02
C GLY A 54 12.54 -4.76 -13.73
N THR A 55 13.27 -3.66 -13.47
CA THR A 55 14.03 -3.49 -12.23
C THR A 55 14.08 -2.03 -11.81
N VAL A 56 14.06 -1.80 -10.50
CA VAL A 56 14.33 -0.49 -9.89
C VAL A 56 15.40 -0.63 -8.83
N GLU A 57 16.02 0.47 -8.44
CA GLU A 57 17.04 0.49 -7.39
C GLU A 57 16.61 1.37 -6.23
N ALA A 58 16.77 0.86 -5.02
CA ALA A 58 16.75 1.64 -3.80
C ALA A 58 18.17 1.84 -3.27
N LYS A 59 18.51 3.03 -2.77
CA LYS A 59 19.85 3.30 -2.21
C LYS A 59 19.71 3.58 -0.72
N ARG A 60 20.51 2.84 0.08
CA ARG A 60 20.70 3.09 1.50
C ARG A 60 22.04 3.74 1.71
N PHE A 61 22.09 4.78 2.55
CA PHE A 61 23.32 5.44 2.95
C PHE A 61 23.59 5.20 4.44
N ALA A 62 24.81 4.76 4.75
CA ALA A 62 25.24 4.61 6.13
C ALA A 62 25.27 5.97 6.83
N ASN A 63 24.96 5.98 8.13
CA ASN A 63 25.00 7.18 8.96
C ASN A 63 26.41 7.78 9.01
N ALA A 64 26.49 9.10 8.96
CA ALA A 64 27.72 9.82 9.18
C ALA A 64 28.09 9.82 10.66
N THR A 65 29.41 9.71 10.98
CA THR A 65 29.89 9.77 12.35
C THR A 65 30.21 11.21 12.76
N SER A 66 29.60 11.68 13.83
CA SER A 66 29.98 12.97 14.42
C SER A 66 31.35 12.88 15.09
N LYS A 67 32.24 13.85 14.82
CA LYS A 67 33.59 13.96 15.37
C LYS A 67 33.77 15.30 16.04
N ASN A 68 34.70 15.35 17.02
CA ASN A 68 35.07 16.61 17.65
C ASN A 68 35.59 17.61 16.61
N TYR A 69 35.28 18.89 16.82
CA TYR A 69 35.72 19.98 15.94
C TYR A 69 37.23 19.94 15.70
N GLY A 70 37.62 20.04 14.44
CA GLY A 70 39.03 20.02 14.04
C GLY A 70 39.62 18.63 13.76
N THR A 71 39.07 17.54 14.31
CA THR A 71 39.62 16.19 14.15
C THR A 71 39.62 15.73 12.69
N ALA A 72 38.51 15.87 11.98
CA ALA A 72 38.41 15.48 10.57
C ALA A 72 39.21 16.41 9.65
N ARG A 73 39.25 17.72 9.97
CA ARG A 73 40.04 18.72 9.24
C ARG A 73 41.53 18.52 9.38
N GLY A 74 42.01 18.22 10.59
CA GLY A 74 43.43 17.96 10.85
C GLY A 74 43.94 16.71 10.13
N ALA A 75 43.13 15.70 9.95
CA ALA A 75 43.44 14.48 9.21
C ALA A 75 43.20 14.59 7.69
N ALA A 76 42.61 15.68 7.21
CA ALA A 76 42.13 15.88 5.84
C ALA A 76 41.20 14.74 5.35
N LYS A 77 40.53 14.07 6.30
CA LYS A 77 39.65 12.91 6.01
C LYS A 77 38.30 13.06 6.71
N GLY A 78 37.24 13.21 5.95
CA GLY A 78 35.86 12.98 6.38
C GLY A 78 35.48 11.50 6.25
N ASP A 79 34.31 11.15 6.72
CA ASP A 79 33.71 9.82 6.42
C ASP A 79 33.34 9.74 4.94
N GLY A 80 33.71 8.63 4.29
CA GLY A 80 33.28 8.38 2.91
C GLY A 80 31.80 8.09 2.88
N VAL A 81 31.08 8.67 1.94
CA VAL A 81 29.67 8.33 1.69
C VAL A 81 29.60 6.90 1.18
N LYS A 82 29.06 6.00 2.00
CA LYS A 82 28.84 4.60 1.63
C LYS A 82 27.37 4.41 1.31
N GLY A 83 27.07 4.22 0.05
CA GLY A 83 25.76 3.83 -0.43
C GLY A 83 25.74 2.33 -0.77
N LYS A 84 24.73 1.62 -0.32
CA LYS A 84 24.47 0.23 -0.74
C LYS A 84 23.22 0.24 -1.62
N PRO A 85 23.36 0.07 -2.94
CA PRO A 85 22.20 -0.09 -3.81
C PRO A 85 21.60 -1.48 -3.57
N VAL A 86 20.28 -1.52 -3.57
CA VAL A 86 19.48 -2.75 -3.57
C VAL A 86 18.67 -2.74 -4.86
N THR A 87 18.89 -3.74 -5.70
CA THR A 87 18.13 -3.91 -6.93
C THR A 87 16.86 -4.68 -6.61
N ILE A 88 15.73 -4.14 -7.03
CA ILE A 88 14.41 -4.70 -6.82
C ILE A 88 13.89 -5.13 -8.17
N PRO A 89 13.77 -6.45 -8.46
CA PRO A 89 13.15 -6.94 -9.67
C PRO A 89 11.63 -6.70 -9.61
N ILE A 90 10.98 -6.68 -10.75
CA ILE A 90 9.52 -6.57 -10.87
C ILE A 90 9.05 -7.87 -11.53
N ASP A 91 8.53 -8.81 -10.75
CA ASP A 91 8.24 -10.18 -11.18
C ASP A 91 6.86 -10.70 -10.76
N VAL A 92 6.10 -9.95 -9.95
CA VAL A 92 4.74 -10.32 -9.58
C VAL A 92 3.75 -9.69 -10.55
N ASP A 93 3.34 -10.46 -11.55
CA ASP A 93 2.37 -10.07 -12.55
C ASP A 93 0.95 -10.47 -12.12
N LYS A 94 0.04 -9.53 -12.14
CA LYS A 94 -1.39 -9.74 -11.90
C LYS A 94 -2.20 -9.15 -13.03
N GLU A 95 -3.25 -9.82 -13.43
CA GLU A 95 -4.21 -9.30 -14.40
C GLU A 95 -5.63 -9.50 -13.92
N ILE A 96 -6.51 -8.60 -14.31
CA ILE A 96 -7.95 -8.72 -14.12
C ILE A 96 -8.56 -8.74 -15.52
N VAL A 97 -9.21 -9.87 -15.86
CA VAL A 97 -9.92 -10.04 -17.12
C VAL A 97 -11.36 -10.37 -16.82
N GLU A 98 -12.28 -9.59 -17.37
CA GLU A 98 -13.71 -9.82 -17.23
C GLU A 98 -14.38 -9.94 -18.58
N GLU A 99 -15.29 -10.91 -18.71
CA GLU A 99 -16.17 -11.06 -19.85
C GLU A 99 -17.45 -10.27 -19.60
N VAL A 100 -17.78 -9.39 -20.53
CA VAL A 100 -19.00 -8.57 -20.49
C VAL A 100 -19.88 -8.94 -21.66
N GLU A 101 -21.10 -9.41 -21.38
CA GLU A 101 -22.07 -9.77 -22.40
C GLU A 101 -23.06 -8.63 -22.68
N GLN A 102 -23.60 -8.59 -23.90
CA GLN A 102 -24.57 -7.57 -24.29
C GLN A 102 -25.82 -7.55 -23.38
N LYS A 103 -26.22 -8.69 -22.80
CA LYS A 103 -27.33 -8.77 -21.86
C LYS A 103 -27.10 -7.99 -20.56
N ASP A 104 -25.83 -7.80 -20.14
CA ASP A 104 -25.47 -7.16 -18.89
C ASP A 104 -25.58 -5.63 -18.98
N VAL A 105 -25.63 -5.10 -20.20
CA VAL A 105 -25.70 -3.65 -20.47
C VAL A 105 -27.09 -3.05 -20.24
N SER A 106 -28.15 -3.86 -20.19
CA SER A 106 -29.55 -3.46 -20.38
C SER A 106 -30.07 -2.37 -19.42
N LEU A 107 -29.62 -2.33 -18.17
CA LEU A 107 -30.14 -1.41 -17.15
C LEU A 107 -29.31 -0.13 -16.99
N LEU A 108 -27.99 -0.23 -17.16
CA LEU A 108 -27.06 0.86 -16.84
C LEU A 108 -26.47 1.56 -18.07
N GLY A 109 -26.62 0.95 -19.25
CA GLY A 109 -25.85 1.31 -20.42
C GLY A 109 -24.38 0.87 -20.27
N VAL A 110 -23.58 1.02 -21.33
CA VAL A 110 -22.17 0.61 -21.34
C VAL A 110 -21.38 1.41 -20.34
N GLU A 111 -21.53 2.73 -20.28
CA GLU A 111 -20.78 3.60 -19.37
C GLU A 111 -21.02 3.23 -17.90
N GLY A 112 -22.28 3.06 -17.50
CA GLY A 112 -22.63 2.72 -16.12
C GLY A 112 -22.18 1.32 -15.71
N LEU A 113 -22.13 0.37 -16.64
CA LEU A 113 -21.62 -0.97 -16.38
C LEU A 113 -20.09 -0.92 -16.19
N ILE A 114 -19.37 -0.27 -17.09
CA ILE A 114 -17.91 -0.12 -16.99
C ILE A 114 -17.54 0.60 -15.69
N ALA A 115 -18.18 1.71 -15.35
CA ALA A 115 -17.91 2.42 -14.10
C ALA A 115 -18.07 1.55 -12.84
N LYS A 116 -19.08 0.66 -12.82
CA LYS A 116 -19.24 -0.30 -11.70
C LYS A 116 -18.16 -1.37 -11.66
N ARG A 117 -17.75 -1.88 -12.83
CA ARG A 117 -16.72 -2.93 -12.88
C ARG A 117 -15.36 -2.36 -12.52
N THR A 118 -15.01 -1.20 -13.05
CA THR A 118 -13.75 -0.52 -12.72
C THR A 118 -13.66 -0.12 -11.26
N ALA A 119 -14.76 0.29 -10.61
CA ALA A 119 -14.79 0.50 -9.16
C ALA A 119 -14.48 -0.79 -8.38
N ASN A 120 -14.99 -1.95 -8.83
CA ASN A 120 -14.65 -3.23 -8.23
C ASN A 120 -13.18 -3.60 -8.46
N HIS A 121 -12.63 -3.34 -9.65
CA HIS A 121 -11.21 -3.54 -9.94
C HIS A 121 -10.32 -2.71 -9.02
N ALA A 122 -10.69 -1.45 -8.74
CA ALA A 122 -9.95 -0.61 -7.79
C ALA A 122 -9.86 -1.27 -6.41
N LEU A 123 -10.97 -1.79 -5.89
CA LEU A 123 -10.98 -2.49 -4.60
C LEU A 123 -10.12 -3.76 -4.60
N ARG A 124 -10.13 -4.50 -5.71
CA ARG A 124 -9.27 -5.68 -5.86
C ARG A 124 -7.80 -5.31 -5.93
N MET A 125 -7.43 -4.30 -6.68
CA MET A 125 -6.05 -3.81 -6.77
C MET A 125 -5.54 -3.32 -5.41
N ILE A 126 -6.36 -2.58 -4.65
CA ILE A 126 -6.02 -2.15 -3.29
C ILE A 126 -5.75 -3.37 -2.40
N ALA A 127 -6.65 -4.34 -2.41
CA ALA A 127 -6.52 -5.55 -1.60
C ALA A 127 -5.25 -6.34 -1.93
N GLU A 128 -4.93 -6.51 -3.21
CA GLU A 128 -3.75 -7.24 -3.67
C GLU A 128 -2.46 -6.50 -3.32
N LEU A 129 -2.39 -5.18 -3.55
CA LEU A 129 -1.22 -4.38 -3.20
C LEU A 129 -0.94 -4.41 -1.70
N ASP A 130 -1.95 -4.22 -0.87
CA ASP A 130 -1.79 -4.27 0.57
C ASP A 130 -1.44 -5.68 1.07
N THR A 131 -2.06 -6.74 0.50
CA THR A 131 -1.76 -8.13 0.86
C THR A 131 -0.31 -8.49 0.58
N GLU A 132 0.19 -8.20 -0.62
CA GLU A 132 1.58 -8.52 -0.97
C GLU A 132 2.57 -7.67 -0.15
N PHE A 133 2.27 -6.38 0.08
CA PHE A 133 3.10 -5.51 0.90
C PHE A 133 3.25 -6.04 2.33
N PHE A 134 2.14 -6.36 3.00
CA PHE A 134 2.19 -6.86 4.38
C PHE A 134 2.68 -8.29 4.50
N LYS A 135 2.58 -9.09 3.45
CA LYS A 135 3.20 -10.41 3.39
C LYS A 135 4.73 -10.31 3.43
N VAL A 136 5.32 -9.43 2.63
CA VAL A 136 6.78 -9.17 2.67
C VAL A 136 7.17 -8.56 4.00
N ALA A 137 6.43 -7.56 4.48
CA ALA A 137 6.67 -6.96 5.79
C ALA A 137 6.69 -7.99 6.91
N GLY A 138 5.75 -8.95 6.89
CA GLY A 138 5.69 -10.01 7.88
C GLY A 138 6.80 -11.05 7.76
N THR A 139 7.24 -11.35 6.53
CA THR A 139 8.30 -12.35 6.29
C THR A 139 9.67 -11.85 6.77
N ASP A 140 9.96 -10.58 6.57
CA ASP A 140 11.27 -10.00 6.85
C ASP A 140 11.34 -9.24 8.19
N ALA A 141 10.20 -9.11 8.88
CA ALA A 141 10.15 -8.50 10.21
C ALA A 141 10.82 -9.36 11.28
N THR A 142 11.38 -8.71 12.29
CA THR A 142 11.84 -9.38 13.50
C THR A 142 10.65 -9.69 14.40
N GLU A 143 10.47 -10.95 14.75
CA GLU A 143 9.43 -11.36 15.69
C GLU A 143 9.73 -10.83 17.10
N VAL A 144 8.71 -10.28 17.75
CA VAL A 144 8.79 -9.76 19.12
C VAL A 144 8.20 -10.78 20.09
N ASP A 145 8.99 -11.24 21.05
CA ASP A 145 8.52 -12.15 22.09
C ASP A 145 7.61 -11.41 23.09
N LEU A 146 6.34 -11.79 23.09
CA LEU A 146 5.33 -11.26 23.99
C LEU A 146 4.91 -12.29 25.06
N THR A 147 5.73 -13.33 25.29
CA THR A 147 5.43 -14.38 26.26
C THR A 147 5.28 -13.81 27.68
N GLY A 148 4.15 -14.10 28.31
CA GLY A 148 3.81 -13.59 29.64
C GLY A 148 3.20 -12.20 29.68
N ILE A 149 3.16 -11.47 28.57
CA ILE A 149 2.53 -10.14 28.47
C ILE A 149 1.09 -10.32 28.02
N THR A 150 0.13 -10.13 28.91
CA THR A 150 -1.31 -10.29 28.62
C THR A 150 -2.04 -8.98 28.39
N ALA A 151 -1.53 -7.88 28.97
CA ALA A 151 -2.11 -6.56 28.83
C ALA A 151 -1.85 -5.99 27.43
N ILE A 152 -2.88 -5.52 26.76
CA ILE A 152 -2.79 -5.05 25.38
C ILE A 152 -1.91 -3.82 25.22
N GLU A 153 -1.94 -2.94 26.22
CA GLU A 153 -1.10 -1.74 26.29
C GLU A 153 0.38 -2.07 26.43
N GLU A 154 0.73 -3.09 27.22
CA GLU A 154 2.10 -3.56 27.38
C GLU A 154 2.59 -4.27 26.12
N GLN A 155 1.74 -5.05 25.46
CA GLN A 155 2.07 -5.70 24.19
C GLN A 155 2.42 -4.64 23.12
N ALA A 156 1.55 -3.65 22.96
CA ALA A 156 1.79 -2.57 21.99
C ALA A 156 3.04 -1.77 22.33
N GLU A 157 3.25 -1.42 23.60
CA GLU A 157 4.40 -0.65 24.03
C GLU A 157 5.71 -1.43 23.84
N THR A 158 5.74 -2.73 24.11
CA THR A 158 6.91 -3.59 23.90
C THR A 158 7.31 -3.64 22.43
N MET A 159 6.35 -3.77 21.51
CA MET A 159 6.61 -3.77 20.07
C MET A 159 7.15 -2.40 19.60
N ILE A 160 6.57 -1.31 20.10
CA ILE A 160 7.03 0.04 19.77
C ILE A 160 8.45 0.25 20.28
N GLN A 161 8.75 -0.12 21.53
CA GLN A 161 10.10 0.03 22.12
C GLN A 161 11.15 -0.80 21.40
N GLN A 162 10.80 -1.99 20.92
CA GLN A 162 11.70 -2.82 20.12
C GLN A 162 12.12 -2.10 18.82
N CYS A 163 11.17 -1.46 18.14
CA CYS A 163 11.46 -0.67 16.96
C CYS A 163 12.22 0.62 17.32
N GLU A 164 11.85 1.31 18.41
CA GLU A 164 12.45 2.57 18.88
C GLU A 164 13.93 2.42 19.22
N THR A 165 14.30 1.26 19.79
CA THR A 165 15.68 0.97 20.23
C THR A 165 16.53 0.30 19.16
N THR A 166 16.01 0.06 17.97
CA THR A 166 16.75 -0.58 16.88
C THR A 166 17.94 0.26 16.45
N LYS A 167 19.14 -0.34 16.44
CA LYS A 167 20.38 0.30 16.03
C LYS A 167 21.16 -0.58 15.06
N ASN A 168 21.60 0.03 13.96
CA ASN A 168 22.48 -0.59 12.98
C ASN A 168 23.31 0.49 12.26
N GLU A 169 24.06 0.15 11.24
CA GLU A 169 24.88 1.11 10.48
C GLU A 169 24.08 2.21 9.77
N TYR A 170 22.77 2.02 9.58
CA TYR A 170 21.87 2.96 8.88
C TYR A 170 20.96 3.72 9.84
N VAL A 171 20.66 3.18 11.02
CA VAL A 171 19.67 3.70 11.96
C VAL A 171 20.25 3.70 13.38
N ASP A 172 20.13 4.81 14.10
CA ASP A 172 20.51 4.96 15.51
C ASP A 172 19.28 5.30 16.37
N GLY A 173 18.35 4.35 16.42
CA GLY A 173 17.05 4.54 17.04
C GLY A 173 16.04 5.24 16.13
N VAL A 174 14.77 4.95 16.32
CA VAL A 174 13.66 5.47 15.50
C VAL A 174 12.70 6.28 16.37
N PRO A 175 12.43 7.56 16.05
CA PRO A 175 11.42 8.33 16.76
C PRO A 175 10.01 7.77 16.48
N ARG A 176 9.14 7.75 17.50
CA ARG A 176 7.75 7.26 17.38
C ARG A 176 6.95 7.95 16.29
N SER A 177 7.22 9.24 16.04
CA SER A 177 6.55 10.00 14.98
C SER A 177 6.81 9.49 13.54
N MET A 178 7.86 8.69 13.35
CA MET A 178 8.24 8.09 12.07
C MET A 178 7.75 6.64 11.94
N MET A 179 7.14 6.10 12.99
CA MET A 179 6.64 4.73 13.00
C MET A 179 5.17 4.66 12.61
N ASN A 180 4.81 3.51 12.04
CA ASN A 180 3.43 3.11 11.81
C ASN A 180 3.20 1.76 12.48
N MET A 181 2.05 1.61 13.11
CA MET A 181 1.57 0.35 13.65
C MET A 181 0.36 -0.11 12.83
N ILE A 182 0.50 -1.22 12.17
CA ILE A 182 -0.54 -1.82 11.35
C ILE A 182 -1.08 -3.02 12.10
N CYS A 183 -2.38 -3.04 12.36
CA CYS A 183 -3.03 -4.04 13.17
C CYS A 183 -4.08 -4.80 12.37
N THR A 184 -4.28 -6.08 12.70
CA THR A 184 -5.51 -6.77 12.32
C THR A 184 -6.72 -6.08 12.95
N PRO A 185 -7.92 -6.14 12.35
CA PRO A 185 -9.13 -5.58 12.95
C PRO A 185 -9.40 -6.11 14.37
N LYS A 186 -9.00 -7.34 14.64
CA LYS A 186 -9.13 -7.96 15.96
C LYS A 186 -8.24 -7.29 17.01
N PHE A 187 -6.97 -7.05 16.69
CA PHE A 187 -6.04 -6.38 17.59
C PHE A 187 -6.40 -4.90 17.78
N TYR A 188 -6.72 -4.20 16.68
CA TYR A 188 -7.20 -2.83 16.70
C TYR A 188 -8.42 -2.67 17.61
N GLY A 189 -9.39 -3.58 17.50
CA GLY A 189 -10.57 -3.61 18.37
C GLY A 189 -10.24 -3.82 19.85
N LYS A 190 -9.21 -4.60 20.20
CA LYS A 190 -8.74 -4.74 21.57
C LYS A 190 -8.17 -3.43 22.12
N ILE A 191 -7.34 -2.71 21.33
CA ILE A 191 -6.81 -1.40 21.73
C ILE A 191 -7.97 -0.42 21.93
N ARG A 192 -8.94 -0.35 21.02
CA ARG A 192 -10.10 0.52 21.16
C ARG A 192 -10.89 0.20 22.43
N THR A 193 -11.17 -1.06 22.70
CA THR A 193 -11.87 -1.49 23.93
C THR A 193 -11.10 -1.10 25.19
N TYR A 194 -9.77 -1.15 25.15
CA TYR A 194 -8.93 -0.67 26.25
C TYR A 194 -9.06 0.84 26.45
N LEU A 195 -8.94 1.62 25.37
CA LEU A 195 -9.10 3.08 25.42
C LEU A 195 -10.46 3.50 25.95
N ASP A 196 -11.54 2.82 25.55
CA ASP A 196 -12.90 3.08 26.03
C ASP A 196 -13.03 2.89 27.56
N LYS A 197 -12.28 1.95 28.14
CA LYS A 197 -12.27 1.69 29.58
C LYS A 197 -11.45 2.71 30.39
N VAL A 198 -10.40 3.24 29.80
CA VAL A 198 -9.48 4.18 30.45
C VAL A 198 -10.00 5.63 30.37
N THR A 199 -10.96 5.91 29.50
CA THR A 199 -11.50 7.25 29.33
C THR A 199 -12.21 7.74 30.60
N VAL A 200 -11.79 8.93 31.05
CA VAL A 200 -12.39 9.58 32.23
C VAL A 200 -13.85 9.95 31.93
N PRO A 201 -14.80 9.66 32.85
CA PRO A 201 -16.19 10.05 32.69
C PRO A 201 -16.34 11.54 32.41
N GLY A 202 -16.98 11.92 31.30
CA GLY A 202 -17.18 13.29 30.86
C GLY A 202 -16.30 13.80 29.75
N VAL A 203 -15.27 13.01 29.33
CA VAL A 203 -14.54 13.23 28.09
C VAL A 203 -15.00 12.15 27.13
N GLY A 204 -15.96 12.47 26.25
CA GLY A 204 -16.38 11.54 25.21
C GLY A 204 -15.18 11.22 24.33
N VAL A 205 -14.80 9.96 24.26
CA VAL A 205 -14.05 9.47 23.09
C VAL A 205 -15.06 9.61 21.95
N ALA A 206 -14.76 10.48 20.99
CA ALA A 206 -15.59 10.60 19.82
C ALA A 206 -15.75 9.21 19.19
N ASP A 207 -16.87 8.92 18.57
CA ASP A 207 -17.15 7.68 17.83
C ASP A 207 -16.20 7.50 16.62
N GLU A 208 -15.16 8.29 16.57
CA GLU A 208 -14.16 8.34 15.51
C GLU A 208 -13.07 7.30 15.72
N GLU A 209 -12.52 6.80 14.63
CA GLU A 209 -11.33 5.96 14.63
C GLU A 209 -10.15 6.71 15.24
N PHE A 210 -9.37 6.06 16.11
CA PHE A 210 -8.13 6.67 16.58
C PHE A 210 -7.03 6.48 15.53
N TYR A 211 -6.29 7.56 15.26
CA TYR A 211 -5.22 7.56 14.24
C TYR A 211 -3.83 7.38 14.82
N ALA A 212 -3.67 7.48 16.12
CA ALA A 212 -2.41 7.31 16.80
C ALA A 212 -2.57 6.66 18.18
N TYR A 213 -1.67 5.75 18.51
CA TYR A 213 -1.57 5.11 19.81
C TYR A 213 -0.15 5.24 20.34
N HIS A 214 0.03 5.74 21.55
CA HIS A 214 1.34 6.03 22.16
C HIS A 214 2.29 6.86 21.26
N GLY A 215 1.76 7.76 20.45
CA GLY A 215 2.51 8.60 19.53
C GLY A 215 2.89 7.95 18.19
N VAL A 216 2.44 6.72 17.95
CA VAL A 216 2.64 5.97 16.70
C VAL A 216 1.36 5.98 15.88
N LYS A 217 1.45 6.29 14.59
CA LYS A 217 0.30 6.22 13.67
C LYS A 217 -0.21 4.78 13.60
N THR A 218 -1.51 4.60 13.76
CA THR A 218 -2.12 3.26 13.85
C THR A 218 -3.15 3.07 12.75
N PHE A 219 -3.07 1.91 12.07
CA PHE A 219 -3.94 1.56 10.96
C PHE A 219 -4.58 0.19 11.22
N SER A 220 -5.88 0.07 10.93
CA SER A 220 -6.55 -1.22 10.85
C SER A 220 -6.48 -1.74 9.42
N CYS A 221 -5.92 -2.93 9.22
CA CYS A 221 -5.79 -3.55 7.91
C CYS A 221 -6.43 -4.94 7.89
N VAL A 222 -7.33 -5.17 6.93
CA VAL A 222 -7.98 -6.48 6.74
C VAL A 222 -7.14 -7.43 5.88
N HIS A 223 -6.07 -6.93 5.27
CA HIS A 223 -5.20 -7.65 4.33
C HIS A 223 -3.88 -8.08 4.96
N MET A 224 -3.84 -8.15 6.30
CA MET A 224 -2.69 -8.69 7.04
C MET A 224 -2.56 -10.20 6.85
N PRO A 225 -1.33 -10.76 6.89
CA PRO A 225 -1.13 -12.22 6.98
C PRO A 225 -1.89 -12.82 8.16
N THR A 226 -2.36 -14.06 8.01
CA THR A 226 -3.25 -14.71 9.00
C THR A 226 -2.60 -15.05 10.34
N ASP A 227 -1.29 -15.13 10.35
CA ASP A 227 -0.43 -15.48 11.48
C ASP A 227 0.18 -14.26 12.20
N ILE A 228 -0.08 -13.05 11.69
CA ILE A 228 0.48 -11.81 12.21
C ILE A 228 -0.65 -10.89 12.68
N ASP A 229 -0.67 -10.52 13.95
CA ASP A 229 -1.65 -9.61 14.51
C ASP A 229 -1.27 -8.13 14.37
N VAL A 230 0.04 -7.82 14.41
CA VAL A 230 0.56 -6.44 14.37
C VAL A 230 1.91 -6.39 13.67
N ILE A 231 2.12 -5.35 12.88
CA ILE A 231 3.42 -4.97 12.33
C ILE A 231 3.72 -3.52 12.76
N VAL A 232 4.90 -3.29 13.33
CA VAL A 232 5.42 -1.94 13.58
C VAL A 232 6.56 -1.69 12.62
N MET A 233 6.45 -0.66 11.81
CA MET A 233 7.43 -0.36 10.77
C MET A 233 7.64 1.14 10.59
N VAL A 234 8.72 1.51 9.94
CA VAL A 234 9.06 2.89 9.58
C VAL A 234 8.61 3.20 8.17
N ASP A 235 8.21 4.46 7.92
CA ASP A 235 7.95 4.93 6.55
C ASP A 235 9.17 4.70 5.66
N GLY A 236 8.96 4.15 4.47
CA GLY A 236 10.01 3.89 3.50
C GLY A 236 10.86 2.64 3.75
N ALA A 237 10.51 1.79 4.74
CA ALA A 237 11.24 0.55 4.98
C ALA A 237 11.11 -0.45 3.84
N ILE A 238 9.97 -0.51 3.18
CA ILE A 238 9.67 -1.44 2.07
C ILE A 238 9.48 -0.65 0.79
N ALA A 239 10.10 -1.11 -0.29
CA ALA A 239 9.86 -0.61 -1.63
C ALA A 239 8.78 -1.46 -2.33
N GLN A 240 7.83 -0.79 -2.94
CA GLN A 240 6.79 -1.41 -3.76
C GLN A 240 6.64 -0.64 -5.07
N PRO A 241 7.52 -0.88 -6.06
CA PRO A 241 7.32 -0.34 -7.40
C PRO A 241 6.08 -0.98 -8.02
N VAL A 242 5.23 -0.16 -8.62
CA VAL A 242 4.00 -0.61 -9.27
C VAL A 242 3.96 -0.06 -10.69
N LYS A 243 3.79 -0.95 -11.66
CA LYS A 243 3.46 -0.61 -13.03
C LYS A 243 2.08 -1.12 -13.34
N SER A 244 1.24 -0.29 -13.92
CA SER A 244 -0.11 -0.68 -14.34
C SER A 244 -0.32 -0.38 -15.82
N THR A 245 -1.15 -1.19 -16.48
CA THR A 245 -1.50 -1.04 -17.88
C THR A 245 -2.93 -0.50 -18.00
N PRO A 246 -3.18 0.48 -18.88
CA PRO A 246 -4.52 0.99 -19.12
C PRO A 246 -5.50 -0.11 -19.54
N TYR A 247 -6.78 0.12 -19.27
CA TYR A 247 -7.84 -0.78 -19.72
C TYR A 247 -7.85 -0.92 -21.24
N SER A 248 -8.02 -2.15 -21.70
CA SER A 248 -8.31 -2.48 -23.09
C SER A 248 -9.56 -3.35 -23.18
N ALA A 249 -10.29 -3.23 -24.26
CA ALA A 249 -11.45 -4.08 -24.56
C ALA A 249 -11.21 -4.80 -25.88
N GLU A 250 -11.46 -6.09 -25.90
CA GLU A 250 -11.36 -6.93 -27.09
C GLU A 250 -12.62 -7.78 -27.25
N LYS A 251 -13.04 -7.98 -28.49
CA LYS A 251 -14.16 -8.87 -28.79
C LYS A 251 -13.70 -10.32 -28.73
N ILE A 252 -14.41 -11.13 -27.96
CA ILE A 252 -14.11 -12.57 -27.86
C ILE A 252 -14.52 -13.25 -29.17
N PRO A 253 -13.61 -13.97 -29.85
CA PRO A 253 -13.91 -14.68 -31.08
C PRO A 253 -15.06 -15.68 -30.90
N LEU A 254 -15.98 -15.71 -31.84
CA LEU A 254 -17.15 -16.57 -31.84
C LEU A 254 -18.16 -16.32 -30.70
N SER A 255 -18.08 -15.20 -30.03
CA SER A 255 -18.99 -14.77 -28.97
C SER A 255 -19.51 -13.36 -29.24
N GLU A 256 -20.61 -12.99 -28.61
CA GLU A 256 -21.08 -11.59 -28.50
C GLU A 256 -20.52 -10.88 -27.28
N ALA A 257 -19.64 -11.54 -26.50
CA ALA A 257 -19.01 -11.00 -25.32
C ALA A 257 -17.72 -10.22 -25.65
N TYR A 258 -17.34 -9.34 -24.74
CA TYR A 258 -16.13 -8.53 -24.79
C TYR A 258 -15.28 -8.80 -23.54
N ALA A 259 -13.99 -8.97 -23.72
CA ALA A 259 -13.02 -9.03 -22.63
C ALA A 259 -12.60 -7.62 -22.26
N LEU A 260 -12.71 -7.27 -20.97
CA LEU A 260 -12.18 -6.06 -20.37
C LEU A 260 -10.94 -6.41 -19.57
N ASN A 261 -9.78 -5.95 -19.99
CA ASN A 261 -8.48 -6.30 -19.43
C ASN A 261 -7.81 -5.11 -18.74
N SER A 262 -7.22 -5.38 -17.57
CA SER A 262 -6.18 -4.53 -16.98
C SER A 262 -5.10 -5.41 -16.34
N SER A 263 -3.85 -4.98 -16.36
CA SER A 263 -2.76 -5.68 -15.68
C SER A 263 -2.02 -4.78 -14.71
N THR A 264 -1.54 -5.36 -13.61
CA THR A 264 -0.72 -4.69 -12.61
C THR A 264 0.50 -5.56 -12.35
N ILE A 265 1.68 -4.96 -12.42
CA ILE A 265 2.95 -5.63 -12.20
C ILE A 265 3.59 -5.00 -10.96
N THR A 266 3.91 -5.82 -9.97
CA THR A 266 4.50 -5.35 -8.71
C THR A 266 5.61 -6.27 -8.25
N GLU A 267 6.62 -5.71 -7.57
CA GLU A 267 7.47 -6.47 -6.68
C GLU A 267 7.84 -5.67 -5.45
N GLN A 268 8.24 -6.40 -4.39
CA GLN A 268 8.52 -5.83 -3.08
C GLN A 268 9.82 -6.43 -2.56
N ASN A 269 10.71 -5.58 -2.06
CA ASN A 269 11.89 -5.99 -1.32
C ASN A 269 12.23 -4.98 -0.20
N LEU A 270 12.71 -5.53 0.90
CA LEU A 270 13.22 -4.81 2.07
C LEU A 270 14.66 -4.34 1.88
#